data_be7cb35d601b01c81f26bc65967a4ead
#
_entry.id   be7cb35d601b01c81f26bc65967a4ead
#
_cell.length_a   1.000
_cell.length_b   1.000
_cell.length_c   1.000
_cell.angle_alpha   90.00
_cell.angle_beta   90.00
_cell.angle_gamma   90.00
#
_symmetry.space_group_name_H-M   'P 1'
#
loop_
_entity.id
_entity.type
_entity.pdbx_description
1 polymer ?
#
loop_
_entity_poly.entity_id
_entity_poly.type
_entity_poly.pdbx_seq_one_letter_code
_entity_poly.pdbx_strand_id
1 'polypeptide(L)'
;MNNLEQYDVVVIGAGPSGALASSLLVQKGWRVLVLEQQAFPRFSIGESLLPQCMAFLEEAGLIDILHNNAATLGFQFKDGAAFHRAGQNTTINFTEKFTKGPGTTYQVKRADFDKLLADKAQGQGVEIRYKHTVVDYCDEPNGASLVVHNEQQQAYRVNARFVLDASGFGRVLPKLLDLELPSSFPVRSAYFSHFKDNISDSSFDRNKILITVHPQYSDVWYWLIPFSDGTASIGVVAQSERFNDDESSDLLNQFIEQDPYLKTLLAQRELLTPAKNIKGYSANVSKLYGKHFALLGNAGEFLDPVFSSGVTIALKSANLVAPLVDCYLKNEVVDFDTHYAQPLQAGVDCFRTFVTGWYDTRFQDVIFYSEQNTQVREMISAILAGYAWDTNNPFVAQSERRLNVLAQLCQN
;
A
#
# COMPACT_ATOMS: atom_id res chain seq x y z
N MET A 1 14.50 -38.83 11.38
CA MET A 1 13.05 -38.56 11.19
C MET A 1 12.95 -37.05 11.09
N ASN A 2 12.68 -36.53 9.87
CA ASN A 2 12.41 -35.08 9.72
C ASN A 2 11.13 -34.80 10.48
N ASN A 3 11.21 -34.08 11.60
CA ASN A 3 10.03 -33.56 12.28
C ASN A 3 9.31 -32.64 11.28
N LEU A 4 8.17 -33.10 10.76
CA LEU A 4 7.28 -32.26 9.96
C LEU A 4 6.72 -31.21 10.90
N GLU A 5 7.12 -29.95 10.67
CA GLU A 5 6.60 -28.84 11.43
C GLU A 5 5.16 -28.55 10.98
N GLN A 6 4.23 -28.45 11.91
CA GLN A 6 2.82 -28.21 11.61
C GLN A 6 2.32 -26.96 12.31
N TYR A 7 1.65 -26.09 11.55
CA TYR A 7 1.03 -24.84 12.01
C TYR A 7 -0.45 -24.82 11.61
N ASP A 8 -1.25 -24.02 12.31
CA ASP A 8 -2.60 -23.75 11.85
C ASP A 8 -2.56 -22.85 10.61
N VAL A 9 -1.75 -21.80 10.66
CA VAL A 9 -1.56 -20.85 9.53
C VAL A 9 -0.08 -20.60 9.28
N VAL A 10 0.31 -20.60 8.00
CA VAL A 10 1.58 -20.07 7.55
C VAL A 10 1.30 -18.79 6.76
N VAL A 11 2.03 -17.72 7.08
CA VAL A 11 1.98 -16.42 6.37
C VAL A 11 3.30 -16.22 5.65
N ILE A 12 3.25 -15.92 4.36
CA ILE A 12 4.42 -15.64 3.53
C ILE A 12 4.64 -14.13 3.47
N GLY A 13 5.69 -13.64 4.13
CA GLY A 13 6.02 -12.22 4.23
C GLY A 13 5.57 -11.56 5.53
N ALA A 14 6.47 -10.83 6.16
CA ALA A 14 6.27 -10.09 7.42
C ALA A 14 5.95 -8.59 7.22
N GLY A 15 5.57 -8.18 6.00
CA GLY A 15 5.13 -6.81 5.72
C GLY A 15 3.80 -6.46 6.42
N PRO A 16 3.22 -5.28 6.16
CA PRO A 16 2.04 -4.79 6.90
C PRO A 16 0.85 -5.76 6.90
N SER A 17 0.51 -6.37 5.76
CA SER A 17 -0.59 -7.35 5.70
C SER A 17 -0.28 -8.63 6.45
N GLY A 18 0.97 -9.11 6.38
CA GLY A 18 1.41 -10.30 7.10
C GLY A 18 1.41 -10.09 8.61
N ALA A 19 1.95 -8.96 9.08
CA ALA A 19 1.93 -8.60 10.50
C ALA A 19 0.49 -8.45 11.03
N LEU A 20 -0.40 -7.78 10.26
CA LEU A 20 -1.79 -7.62 10.66
C LEU A 20 -2.54 -8.97 10.73
N ALA A 21 -2.48 -9.77 9.65
CA ALA A 21 -3.18 -11.04 9.59
C ALA A 21 -2.71 -12.02 10.68
N SER A 22 -1.39 -12.13 10.88
CA SER A 22 -0.81 -12.99 11.90
C SER A 22 -1.21 -12.55 13.32
N SER A 23 -1.21 -11.24 13.59
CA SER A 23 -1.67 -10.67 14.89
C SER A 23 -3.14 -11.00 15.16
N LEU A 24 -4.02 -10.79 14.18
CA LEU A 24 -5.45 -11.12 14.34
C LEU A 24 -5.69 -12.60 14.57
N LEU A 25 -4.94 -13.49 13.94
CA LEU A 25 -5.09 -14.94 14.10
C LEU A 25 -4.52 -15.45 15.41
N VAL A 26 -3.38 -14.95 15.86
CA VAL A 26 -2.80 -15.30 17.17
C VAL A 26 -3.72 -14.87 18.31
N GLN A 27 -4.39 -13.72 18.22
CA GLN A 27 -5.40 -13.26 19.19
C GLN A 27 -6.60 -14.23 19.29
N LYS A 28 -6.87 -15.03 18.23
CA LYS A 28 -7.87 -16.11 18.25
C LYS A 28 -7.34 -17.43 18.79
N GLY A 29 -6.07 -17.50 19.18
CA GLY A 29 -5.41 -18.68 19.74
C GLY A 29 -4.80 -19.64 18.73
N TRP A 30 -4.71 -19.26 17.46
CA TRP A 30 -4.11 -20.08 16.40
C TRP A 30 -2.59 -20.05 16.43
N ARG A 31 -1.95 -21.15 16.11
CA ARG A 31 -0.51 -21.25 15.94
C ARG A 31 -0.11 -20.75 14.56
N VAL A 32 0.55 -19.58 14.51
CA VAL A 32 0.91 -18.88 13.26
C VAL A 32 2.43 -18.81 13.10
N LEU A 33 2.91 -19.21 11.92
CA LEU A 33 4.28 -19.03 11.47
C LEU A 33 4.31 -18.00 10.33
N VAL A 34 5.16 -17.00 10.44
CA VAL A 34 5.47 -16.07 9.36
C VAL A 34 6.86 -16.39 8.79
N LEU A 35 6.95 -16.53 7.47
CA LEU A 35 8.19 -16.78 6.73
C LEU A 35 8.56 -15.52 5.94
N GLU A 36 9.62 -14.84 6.33
CA GLU A 36 10.12 -13.62 5.68
C GLU A 36 11.48 -13.90 5.03
N GLN A 37 11.57 -13.62 3.71
CA GLN A 37 12.80 -13.88 2.96
C GLN A 37 13.96 -12.95 3.30
N GLN A 38 13.70 -11.77 3.86
CA GLN A 38 14.71 -10.79 4.20
C GLN A 38 14.88 -10.65 5.71
N ALA A 39 15.99 -10.09 6.15
CA ALA A 39 16.14 -9.59 7.51
C ALA A 39 15.54 -8.20 7.62
N PHE A 40 14.93 -7.86 8.76
CA PHE A 40 14.46 -6.51 9.04
C PHE A 40 15.49 -5.73 9.89
N PRO A 41 15.60 -4.40 9.75
CA PRO A 41 14.82 -3.56 8.84
C PRO A 41 15.25 -3.74 7.37
N ARG A 42 14.30 -3.63 6.45
CA ARG A 42 14.56 -3.69 5.01
C ARG A 42 13.79 -2.59 4.29
N PHE A 43 14.37 -2.07 3.21
CA PHE A 43 13.70 -1.07 2.38
C PHE A 43 12.43 -1.64 1.73
N SER A 44 11.37 -0.84 1.69
CA SER A 44 10.20 -1.03 0.85
C SER A 44 9.65 0.33 0.44
N ILE A 45 8.87 0.41 -0.64
CA ILE A 45 8.14 1.61 -1.05
C ILE A 45 6.71 1.61 -0.51
N GLY A 46 6.04 2.79 -0.50
CA GLY A 46 4.69 2.96 0.06
C GLY A 46 4.72 3.59 1.45
N GLU A 47 5.24 4.81 1.52
CA GLU A 47 5.61 5.52 2.76
C GLU A 47 4.55 6.48 3.26
N SER A 48 3.50 6.73 2.47
CA SER A 48 2.40 7.62 2.83
C SER A 48 1.15 6.80 3.16
N LEU A 49 0.83 6.62 4.43
CA LEU A 49 -0.34 5.87 4.85
C LEU A 49 -1.63 6.67 4.63
N LEU A 50 -2.78 5.97 4.63
CA LEU A 50 -4.11 6.59 4.65
C LEU A 50 -4.78 6.39 6.01
N PRO A 51 -5.64 7.31 6.45
CA PRO A 51 -6.26 7.27 7.77
C PRO A 51 -6.98 5.97 8.11
N GLN A 52 -7.64 5.31 7.14
CA GLN A 52 -8.32 4.04 7.39
C GLN A 52 -7.37 2.94 7.91
N CYS A 53 -6.08 2.99 7.57
CA CYS A 53 -5.08 2.06 8.10
C CYS A 53 -5.07 2.01 9.63
N MET A 54 -5.31 3.14 10.29
CA MET A 54 -5.29 3.23 11.76
C MET A 54 -6.34 2.35 12.40
N ALA A 55 -7.54 2.25 11.82
CA ALA A 55 -8.59 1.38 12.33
C ALA A 55 -8.19 -0.11 12.26
N PHE A 56 -7.54 -0.54 11.18
CA PHE A 56 -7.08 -1.93 11.06
C PHE A 56 -5.95 -2.25 12.04
N LEU A 57 -5.02 -1.30 12.24
CA LEU A 57 -3.93 -1.46 13.21
C LEU A 57 -4.46 -1.49 14.66
N GLU A 58 -5.51 -0.71 14.97
CA GLU A 58 -6.17 -0.73 16.27
C GLU A 58 -6.81 -2.10 16.54
N GLU A 59 -7.55 -2.65 15.60
CA GLU A 59 -8.19 -3.97 15.72
C GLU A 59 -7.18 -5.10 15.98
N ALA A 60 -5.99 -5.01 15.36
CA ALA A 60 -4.92 -5.99 15.57
C ALA A 60 -4.05 -5.70 16.82
N GLY A 61 -4.34 -4.64 17.59
CA GLY A 61 -3.52 -4.23 18.75
C GLY A 61 -2.12 -3.74 18.37
N LEU A 62 -1.99 -3.16 17.16
CA LEU A 62 -0.73 -2.65 16.61
C LEU A 62 -0.65 -1.11 16.65
N ILE A 63 -1.75 -0.41 16.98
CA ILE A 63 -1.80 1.06 16.88
C ILE A 63 -0.95 1.76 17.94
N ASP A 64 -0.95 1.29 19.18
CA ASP A 64 -0.24 1.93 20.29
C ASP A 64 1.27 1.95 20.06
N ILE A 65 1.83 0.85 19.51
CA ILE A 65 3.27 0.79 19.25
C ILE A 65 3.66 1.79 18.15
N LEU A 66 2.79 2.04 17.18
CA LEU A 66 2.97 3.05 16.14
C LEU A 66 2.97 4.46 16.76
N HIS A 67 1.93 4.81 17.52
CA HIS A 67 1.82 6.13 18.15
C HIS A 67 3.00 6.43 19.09
N ASN A 68 3.38 5.46 19.91
CA ASN A 68 4.46 5.63 20.90
C ASN A 68 5.86 5.77 20.28
N ASN A 69 6.07 5.30 19.07
CA ASN A 69 7.38 5.32 18.40
C ASN A 69 7.45 6.31 17.22
N ALA A 70 6.32 6.90 16.80
CA ALA A 70 6.27 7.73 15.60
C ALA A 70 7.30 8.86 15.60
N ALA A 71 7.41 9.63 16.69
CA ALA A 71 8.36 10.73 16.80
C ALA A 71 9.82 10.24 16.77
N THR A 72 10.14 9.18 17.51
CA THR A 72 11.49 8.62 17.59
C THR A 72 11.97 8.05 16.27
N LEU A 73 11.06 7.46 15.47
CA LEU A 73 11.36 6.88 14.16
C LEU A 73 11.30 7.91 13.02
N GLY A 74 11.03 9.18 13.35
CA GLY A 74 10.93 10.25 12.36
C GLY A 74 9.69 10.16 11.49
N PHE A 75 8.62 9.49 11.94
CA PHE A 75 7.37 9.45 11.21
C PHE A 75 6.66 10.80 11.30
N GLN A 76 6.20 11.29 10.15
CA GLN A 76 5.50 12.57 10.08
C GLN A 76 4.00 12.37 10.26
N PHE A 77 3.39 13.14 11.15
CA PHE A 77 1.92 13.22 11.24
C PHE A 77 1.32 13.62 9.89
N LYS A 78 0.21 12.99 9.52
CA LYS A 78 -0.47 13.24 8.25
C LYS A 78 -1.98 13.41 8.45
N ASP A 79 -2.51 14.52 7.94
CA ASP A 79 -3.94 14.88 7.98
C ASP A 79 -4.54 15.13 6.58
N GLY A 80 -3.76 14.97 5.51
CA GLY A 80 -4.27 15.25 4.16
C GLY A 80 -3.29 14.99 3.03
N ALA A 81 -3.65 15.55 1.88
CA ALA A 81 -2.83 15.60 0.68
C ALA A 81 -2.87 17.01 0.09
N ALA A 82 -1.73 17.49 -0.39
CA ALA A 82 -1.58 18.72 -1.15
C ALA A 82 -1.33 18.36 -2.62
N PHE A 83 -1.85 19.18 -3.52
CA PHE A 83 -1.72 19.00 -4.96
C PHE A 83 -1.24 20.29 -5.61
N HIS A 84 -0.32 20.14 -6.59
CA HIS A 84 0.17 21.23 -7.40
C HIS A 84 0.05 20.91 -8.89
N ARG A 85 -0.47 21.85 -9.68
CA ARG A 85 -0.55 21.76 -11.15
C ARG A 85 -0.44 23.16 -11.75
N ALA A 86 0.58 23.40 -12.56
CA ALA A 86 0.75 24.64 -13.34
C ALA A 86 0.58 25.96 -12.53
N GLY A 87 1.19 26.02 -11.34
CA GLY A 87 1.12 27.18 -10.44
C GLY A 87 -0.12 27.24 -9.55
N GLN A 88 -1.03 26.29 -9.68
CA GLN A 88 -2.24 26.18 -8.86
C GLN A 88 -2.02 25.17 -7.73
N ASN A 89 -2.32 25.58 -6.50
CA ASN A 89 -2.25 24.72 -5.30
C ASN A 89 -3.64 24.44 -4.76
N THR A 90 -3.87 23.21 -4.30
CA THR A 90 -5.07 22.83 -3.55
C THR A 90 -4.72 21.76 -2.51
N THR A 91 -5.57 21.61 -1.49
CA THR A 91 -5.36 20.62 -0.43
C THR A 91 -6.65 19.89 -0.13
N ILE A 92 -6.55 18.62 0.25
CA ILE A 92 -7.65 17.82 0.80
C ILE A 92 -7.30 17.50 2.24
N ASN A 93 -8.19 17.90 3.17
CA ASN A 93 -8.06 17.61 4.59
C ASN A 93 -8.84 16.32 4.90
N PHE A 94 -8.17 15.28 5.39
CA PHE A 94 -8.79 13.99 5.69
C PHE A 94 -9.62 14.00 6.99
N THR A 95 -9.49 15.03 7.82
CA THR A 95 -10.37 15.21 8.98
C THR A 95 -11.75 15.70 8.57
N GLU A 96 -11.85 16.36 7.41
CA GLU A 96 -13.08 16.83 6.79
C GLU A 96 -13.56 15.81 5.75
N LYS A 97 -14.02 14.65 6.22
CA LYS A 97 -14.47 13.55 5.37
C LYS A 97 -15.87 13.06 5.69
N PHE A 98 -16.57 12.57 4.69
CA PHE A 98 -17.93 12.02 4.80
C PHE A 98 -18.01 10.81 5.73
N THR A 99 -17.10 9.85 5.58
CA THR A 99 -17.11 8.58 6.30
C THR A 99 -16.57 8.72 7.71
N LYS A 100 -17.22 8.09 8.70
CA LYS A 100 -16.74 8.05 10.10
C LYS A 100 -15.46 7.22 10.24
N GLY A 101 -14.68 7.48 11.29
CA GLY A 101 -13.43 6.79 11.62
C GLY A 101 -12.22 7.72 11.59
N PRO A 102 -10.97 7.21 11.72
CA PRO A 102 -9.76 8.00 11.70
C PRO A 102 -9.68 8.98 10.53
N GLY A 103 -9.28 10.22 10.83
CA GLY A 103 -9.05 11.28 9.82
C GLY A 103 -7.57 11.66 9.70
N THR A 104 -6.70 11.04 10.50
CA THR A 104 -5.27 11.30 10.53
C THR A 104 -4.48 10.00 10.51
N THR A 105 -3.21 10.08 10.13
CA THR A 105 -2.30 8.95 10.02
C THR A 105 -0.84 9.43 10.06
N TYR A 106 0.07 8.67 9.45
CA TYR A 106 1.49 9.01 9.36
C TYR A 106 2.04 8.80 7.96
N GLN A 107 3.08 9.57 7.66
CA GLN A 107 4.06 9.26 6.64
C GLN A 107 5.20 8.53 7.33
N VAL A 108 5.54 7.33 6.85
CA VAL A 108 6.40 6.39 7.56
C VAL A 108 7.59 5.95 6.72
N LYS A 109 8.74 5.77 7.35
CA LYS A 109 9.87 5.06 6.77
C LYS A 109 9.55 3.56 6.82
N ARG A 110 9.31 2.94 5.68
CA ARG A 110 8.80 1.57 5.59
C ARG A 110 9.72 0.53 6.25
N ALA A 111 11.04 0.75 6.24
CA ALA A 111 11.96 -0.16 6.90
C ALA A 111 11.67 -0.27 8.41
N ASP A 112 11.46 0.88 9.05
CA ASP A 112 11.18 0.96 10.48
C ASP A 112 9.72 0.61 10.79
N PHE A 113 8.78 1.04 9.97
CA PHE A 113 7.35 0.73 10.13
C PHE A 113 7.08 -0.77 10.02
N ASP A 114 7.59 -1.43 8.98
CA ASP A 114 7.38 -2.86 8.79
C ASP A 114 8.02 -3.68 9.94
N LYS A 115 9.24 -3.28 10.38
CA LYS A 115 9.90 -3.89 11.53
C LYS A 115 9.09 -3.70 12.82
N LEU A 116 8.61 -2.49 13.06
CA LEU A 116 7.81 -2.17 14.26
C LEU A 116 6.57 -3.05 14.37
N LEU A 117 5.83 -3.23 13.26
CA LEU A 117 4.66 -4.10 13.24
C LEU A 117 5.02 -5.57 13.42
N ALA A 118 6.08 -6.05 12.78
CA ALA A 118 6.55 -7.43 12.90
C ALA A 118 7.02 -7.75 14.34
N ASP A 119 7.81 -6.87 14.95
CA ASP A 119 8.26 -7.02 16.34
C ASP A 119 7.07 -7.08 17.32
N LYS A 120 6.05 -6.24 17.09
CA LYS A 120 4.84 -6.26 17.91
C LYS A 120 4.05 -7.54 17.73
N ALA A 121 3.91 -8.03 16.49
CA ALA A 121 3.27 -9.31 16.20
C ALA A 121 4.01 -10.48 16.89
N GLN A 122 5.34 -10.49 16.85
CA GLN A 122 6.16 -11.43 17.61
C GLN A 122 5.87 -11.35 19.12
N GLY A 123 5.79 -10.14 19.67
CA GLY A 123 5.42 -9.94 21.08
C GLY A 123 4.02 -10.41 21.45
N GLN A 124 3.13 -10.56 20.47
CA GLN A 124 1.80 -11.15 20.64
C GLN A 124 1.78 -12.68 20.53
N GLY A 125 2.92 -13.33 20.21
CA GLY A 125 3.08 -14.77 20.11
C GLY A 125 3.18 -15.33 18.69
N VAL A 126 3.29 -14.47 17.67
CA VAL A 126 3.57 -14.91 16.29
C VAL A 126 5.01 -15.41 16.19
N GLU A 127 5.22 -16.60 15.64
CA GLU A 127 6.55 -17.07 15.27
C GLU A 127 6.96 -16.46 13.93
N ILE A 128 8.04 -15.67 13.86
CA ILE A 128 8.56 -15.09 12.63
C ILE A 128 9.96 -15.62 12.36
N ARG A 129 10.17 -16.20 11.17
CA ARG A 129 11.49 -16.65 10.70
C ARG A 129 11.96 -15.75 9.57
N TYR A 130 12.98 -14.98 9.83
CA TYR A 130 13.67 -14.14 8.84
C TYR A 130 14.68 -14.96 8.04
N LYS A 131 14.94 -14.55 6.78
CA LYS A 131 15.83 -15.23 5.84
C LYS A 131 15.35 -16.65 5.50
N HIS A 132 14.03 -16.82 5.44
CA HIS A 132 13.37 -18.06 5.07
C HIS A 132 12.49 -17.82 3.85
N THR A 133 12.80 -18.49 2.75
CA THR A 133 12.14 -18.28 1.44
C THR A 133 11.27 -19.50 1.11
N VAL A 134 9.99 -19.26 0.88
CA VAL A 134 9.09 -20.27 0.33
C VAL A 134 9.40 -20.44 -1.15
N VAL A 135 9.67 -21.65 -1.58
CA VAL A 135 10.08 -22.00 -2.96
C VAL A 135 9.14 -22.97 -3.65
N ASP A 136 8.24 -23.61 -2.88
CA ASP A 136 7.23 -24.52 -3.45
C ASP A 136 6.01 -24.57 -2.55
N TYR A 137 4.85 -24.87 -3.14
CA TYR A 137 3.55 -25.01 -2.48
C TYR A 137 2.79 -26.18 -3.10
N CYS A 138 2.22 -27.01 -2.25
CA CYS A 138 1.37 -28.13 -2.67
C CYS A 138 0.09 -28.17 -1.82
N ASP A 139 -1.07 -28.22 -2.47
CA ASP A 139 -2.34 -28.53 -1.79
C ASP A 139 -2.34 -29.98 -1.29
N GLU A 140 -2.74 -30.17 -0.05
CA GLU A 140 -2.92 -31.47 0.59
C GLU A 140 -4.40 -31.69 0.94
N PRO A 141 -4.85 -32.90 1.26
CA PRO A 141 -6.27 -33.15 1.57
C PRO A 141 -6.83 -32.24 2.68
N ASN A 142 -6.02 -31.94 3.71
CA ASN A 142 -6.43 -31.21 4.91
C ASN A 142 -5.57 -29.95 5.17
N GLY A 143 -5.02 -29.35 4.14
CA GLY A 143 -4.16 -28.15 4.27
C GLY A 143 -3.21 -28.00 3.10
N ALA A 144 -2.02 -27.50 3.36
CA ALA A 144 -0.96 -27.31 2.38
C ALA A 144 0.41 -27.67 2.94
N SER A 145 1.32 -28.08 2.06
CA SER A 145 2.73 -28.31 2.36
C SER A 145 3.59 -27.29 1.61
N LEU A 146 4.48 -26.63 2.32
CA LEU A 146 5.43 -25.66 1.74
C LEU A 146 6.86 -26.20 1.84
N VAL A 147 7.65 -25.98 0.79
CA VAL A 147 9.10 -26.15 0.84
C VAL A 147 9.73 -24.79 1.10
N VAL A 148 10.59 -24.74 2.11
CA VAL A 148 11.22 -23.51 2.59
C VAL A 148 12.74 -23.68 2.55
N HIS A 149 13.44 -22.70 2.01
CA HIS A 149 14.90 -22.58 2.11
C HIS A 149 15.26 -21.63 3.25
N ASN A 150 16.11 -22.09 4.18
CA ASN A 150 16.67 -21.24 5.23
C ASN A 150 17.84 -20.38 4.72
N GLU A 151 18.45 -19.57 5.59
CA GLU A 151 19.61 -18.72 5.25
C GLU A 151 20.78 -19.52 4.64
N GLN A 152 20.99 -20.76 5.03
CA GLN A 152 22.03 -21.65 4.53
C GLN A 152 21.61 -22.42 3.26
N GLN A 153 20.48 -22.04 2.64
CA GLN A 153 19.89 -22.70 1.47
C GLN A 153 19.53 -24.19 1.72
N GLN A 154 19.36 -24.58 2.96
CA GLN A 154 18.89 -25.91 3.32
C GLN A 154 17.37 -25.96 3.23
N ALA A 155 16.86 -26.93 2.47
CA ALA A 155 15.43 -27.11 2.30
C ALA A 155 14.82 -27.88 3.50
N TYR A 156 13.66 -27.41 3.95
CA TYR A 156 12.82 -28.14 4.90
C TYR A 156 11.34 -27.95 4.55
N ARG A 157 10.47 -28.76 5.16
CA ARG A 157 9.03 -28.71 4.91
C ARG A 157 8.27 -28.16 6.10
N VAL A 158 7.25 -27.38 5.81
CA VAL A 158 6.28 -26.86 6.76
C VAL A 158 4.88 -27.19 6.27
N ASN A 159 4.05 -27.74 7.13
CA ASN A 159 2.65 -28.00 6.84
C ASN A 159 1.77 -26.96 7.54
N ALA A 160 0.73 -26.52 6.87
CA ALA A 160 -0.27 -25.59 7.38
C ALA A 160 -1.68 -26.05 7.03
N ARG A 161 -2.65 -25.74 7.88
CA ARG A 161 -4.06 -25.92 7.53
C ARG A 161 -4.52 -24.84 6.53
N PHE A 162 -3.95 -23.64 6.62
CA PHE A 162 -4.19 -22.53 5.70
C PHE A 162 -2.92 -21.69 5.47
N VAL A 163 -2.79 -21.12 4.27
CA VAL A 163 -1.64 -20.28 3.89
C VAL A 163 -2.13 -18.89 3.47
N LEU A 164 -1.50 -17.85 3.99
CA LEU A 164 -1.74 -16.47 3.58
C LEU A 164 -0.50 -15.94 2.84
N ASP A 165 -0.65 -15.60 1.56
CA ASP A 165 0.43 -14.96 0.82
C ASP A 165 0.38 -13.42 1.00
N ALA A 166 1.24 -12.93 1.88
CA ALA A 166 1.48 -11.51 2.17
C ALA A 166 2.83 -11.03 1.61
N SER A 167 3.38 -11.72 0.60
CA SER A 167 4.72 -11.49 0.05
C SER A 167 4.84 -10.17 -0.74
N GLY A 168 3.75 -9.41 -0.91
CA GLY A 168 3.74 -8.12 -1.59
C GLY A 168 4.21 -8.24 -3.04
N PHE A 169 5.22 -7.47 -3.43
CA PHE A 169 5.81 -7.54 -4.77
C PHE A 169 6.53 -8.87 -5.06
N GLY A 170 6.79 -9.70 -4.04
CA GLY A 170 7.32 -11.06 -4.21
C GLY A 170 6.37 -11.97 -4.99
N ARG A 171 5.03 -11.83 -4.76
CA ARG A 171 3.97 -12.57 -5.45
C ARG A 171 4.27 -14.07 -5.50
N VAL A 172 4.54 -14.65 -4.31
CA VAL A 172 5.08 -16.02 -4.19
C VAL A 172 4.09 -17.05 -4.71
N LEU A 173 2.87 -17.12 -4.15
CA LEU A 173 1.86 -18.07 -4.63
C LEU A 173 1.35 -17.77 -6.03
N PRO A 174 1.12 -16.51 -6.46
CA PRO A 174 0.79 -16.22 -7.85
C PRO A 174 1.77 -16.80 -8.86
N LYS A 175 3.09 -16.72 -8.59
CA LYS A 175 4.12 -17.30 -9.44
C LYS A 175 4.17 -18.82 -9.39
N LEU A 176 4.09 -19.39 -8.18
CA LEU A 176 4.15 -20.85 -7.99
C LEU A 176 2.93 -21.58 -8.57
N LEU A 177 1.79 -20.91 -8.66
CA LEU A 177 0.50 -21.49 -9.06
C LEU A 177 -0.01 -20.96 -10.41
N ASP A 178 0.82 -20.24 -11.18
CA ASP A 178 0.46 -19.65 -12.49
C ASP A 178 -0.83 -18.81 -12.42
N LEU A 179 -0.97 -17.98 -11.37
CA LEU A 179 -2.15 -17.13 -11.17
C LEU A 179 -1.95 -15.71 -11.72
N GLU A 180 -0.74 -15.33 -12.12
CA GLU A 180 -0.45 -13.98 -12.57
C GLU A 180 -1.20 -13.63 -13.85
N LEU A 181 -1.80 -12.45 -13.86
CA LEU A 181 -2.42 -11.85 -15.04
C LEU A 181 -1.76 -10.49 -15.33
N PRO A 182 -1.68 -10.10 -16.62
CA PRO A 182 -1.23 -8.76 -16.99
C PRO A 182 -2.09 -7.69 -16.33
N SER A 183 -1.46 -6.57 -15.94
CA SER A 183 -2.21 -5.40 -15.51
C SER A 183 -3.02 -4.80 -16.66
N SER A 184 -4.18 -4.25 -16.34
CA SER A 184 -4.97 -3.43 -17.27
C SER A 184 -4.41 -2.01 -17.45
N PHE A 185 -3.47 -1.59 -16.60
CA PHE A 185 -2.80 -0.29 -16.69
C PHE A 185 -1.59 -0.34 -17.63
N PRO A 186 -1.26 0.78 -18.31
CA PRO A 186 0.01 0.92 -19.01
C PRO A 186 1.20 0.65 -18.09
N VAL A 187 2.29 0.11 -18.65
CA VAL A 187 3.51 -0.13 -17.88
C VAL A 187 4.12 1.22 -17.47
N ARG A 188 4.19 1.47 -16.18
CA ARG A 188 4.80 2.65 -15.60
C ARG A 188 6.04 2.30 -14.81
N SER A 189 6.91 3.28 -14.70
CA SER A 189 8.08 3.24 -13.84
C SER A 189 8.03 4.38 -12.84
N ALA A 190 8.67 4.16 -11.69
CA ALA A 190 8.91 5.19 -10.70
C ALA A 190 10.42 5.29 -10.44
N TYR A 191 10.97 6.51 -10.49
CA TYR A 191 12.31 6.83 -10.03
C TYR A 191 12.21 7.63 -8.75
N PHE A 192 12.90 7.22 -7.70
CA PHE A 192 12.74 7.83 -6.38
C PHE A 192 13.98 7.70 -5.50
N SER A 193 14.07 8.60 -4.51
CA SER A 193 15.14 8.60 -3.53
C SER A 193 14.70 9.28 -2.23
N HIS A 194 15.54 9.16 -1.20
CA HIS A 194 15.45 9.94 0.04
C HIS A 194 16.43 11.09 0.02
N PHE A 195 15.97 12.25 0.46
CA PHE A 195 16.72 13.48 0.56
C PHE A 195 16.63 14.04 1.99
N LYS A 196 17.66 14.75 2.42
CA LYS A 196 17.49 15.81 3.39
C LYS A 196 16.87 16.99 2.63
N ASP A 197 15.65 17.33 2.96
CA ASP A 197 14.87 18.22 2.10
C ASP A 197 15.27 19.69 2.22
N ASN A 198 15.72 20.14 3.41
CA ASN A 198 16.14 21.50 3.71
C ASN A 198 15.11 22.56 3.29
N ILE A 199 13.81 22.20 3.28
CA ILE A 199 12.72 23.11 2.89
C ILE A 199 12.57 24.20 3.94
N SER A 200 12.82 25.44 3.57
CA SER A 200 12.68 26.63 4.41
C SER A 200 11.37 27.41 4.17
N ASP A 201 10.59 27.02 3.16
CA ASP A 201 9.30 27.66 2.86
C ASP A 201 8.28 27.32 3.97
N SER A 202 7.90 28.31 4.75
CA SER A 202 6.94 28.17 5.84
C SER A 202 5.51 27.88 5.37
N SER A 203 5.21 28.04 4.10
CA SER A 203 3.92 27.69 3.50
C SER A 203 3.82 26.19 3.14
N PHE A 204 4.94 25.47 3.12
CA PHE A 204 4.96 24.03 2.86
C PHE A 204 4.41 23.27 4.07
N ASP A 205 3.24 22.64 3.90
CA ASP A 205 2.59 21.87 4.95
C ASP A 205 3.12 20.43 5.02
N ARG A 206 3.99 20.17 5.96
CA ARG A 206 4.59 18.84 6.18
C ARG A 206 3.59 17.76 6.62
N ASN A 207 2.40 18.15 7.09
CA ASN A 207 1.34 17.20 7.44
C ASN A 207 0.62 16.62 6.23
N LYS A 208 1.05 16.94 5.03
CA LYS A 208 0.48 16.46 3.77
C LYS A 208 1.56 15.86 2.87
N ILE A 209 1.21 14.78 2.18
CA ILE A 209 1.95 14.42 0.97
C ILE A 209 1.69 15.49 -0.08
N LEU A 210 2.73 15.92 -0.79
CA LEU A 210 2.56 16.78 -1.96
C LEU A 210 2.61 15.92 -3.23
N ILE A 211 1.57 16.05 -4.06
CA ILE A 211 1.45 15.43 -5.38
C ILE A 211 1.52 16.56 -6.41
N THR A 212 2.54 16.54 -7.27
CA THR A 212 2.74 17.57 -8.31
C THR A 212 2.53 16.94 -9.68
N VAL A 213 1.75 17.57 -10.54
CA VAL A 213 1.58 17.19 -11.94
C VAL A 213 2.65 17.90 -12.77
N HIS A 214 3.34 17.15 -13.64
CA HIS A 214 4.38 17.70 -14.51
C HIS A 214 3.82 18.83 -15.40
N PRO A 215 4.53 19.94 -15.59
CA PRO A 215 3.99 21.13 -16.29
C PRO A 215 3.65 20.90 -17.76
N GLN A 216 4.23 19.89 -18.42
CA GLN A 216 4.00 19.59 -19.84
C GLN A 216 3.25 18.26 -20.07
N TYR A 217 3.25 17.35 -19.10
CA TYR A 217 2.72 16.00 -19.25
C TYR A 217 1.76 15.67 -18.12
N SER A 218 0.46 15.68 -18.37
CA SER A 218 -0.57 15.41 -17.36
C SER A 218 -0.55 13.99 -16.81
N ASP A 219 0.09 13.06 -17.50
CA ASP A 219 0.27 11.65 -17.10
C ASP A 219 1.59 11.38 -16.34
N VAL A 220 2.39 12.42 -16.13
CA VAL A 220 3.61 12.41 -15.32
C VAL A 220 3.36 13.17 -14.03
N TRP A 221 3.72 12.58 -12.90
CA TRP A 221 3.51 13.22 -11.60
C TRP A 221 4.62 12.87 -10.61
N TYR A 222 4.75 13.71 -9.58
CA TYR A 222 5.74 13.56 -8.52
C TYR A 222 5.06 13.40 -7.18
N TRP A 223 5.70 12.65 -6.29
CA TRP A 223 5.38 12.73 -4.87
C TRP A 223 6.51 13.39 -4.09
N LEU A 224 6.16 14.13 -3.05
CA LEU A 224 7.07 14.56 -1.99
C LEU A 224 6.43 14.19 -0.66
N ILE A 225 7.08 13.27 0.06
CA ILE A 225 6.62 12.72 1.34
C ILE A 225 7.60 13.15 2.41
N PRO A 226 7.35 14.25 3.16
CA PRO A 226 8.23 14.68 4.22
C PRO A 226 8.15 13.76 5.43
N PHE A 227 9.27 13.63 6.16
CA PHE A 227 9.39 12.99 7.44
C PHE A 227 9.69 14.02 8.54
N SER A 228 9.44 13.69 9.82
CA SER A 228 9.54 14.65 10.92
C SER A 228 11.00 14.98 11.30
N ASP A 229 11.96 14.23 10.78
CA ASP A 229 13.39 14.44 11.01
C ASP A 229 14.08 15.33 9.95
N GLY A 230 13.32 15.99 9.09
CA GLY A 230 13.84 16.87 8.04
C GLY A 230 14.32 16.13 6.80
N THR A 231 14.02 14.84 6.71
CA THR A 231 14.21 14.06 5.48
C THR A 231 12.91 13.94 4.70
N ALA A 232 12.97 13.56 3.43
CA ALA A 232 11.81 13.32 2.59
C ALA A 232 12.06 12.20 1.58
N SER A 233 10.98 11.53 1.18
CA SER A 233 10.95 10.70 -0.01
C SER A 233 10.41 11.51 -1.17
N ILE A 234 11.12 11.50 -2.28
CA ILE A 234 10.65 12.10 -3.53
C ILE A 234 10.77 11.09 -4.67
N GLY A 235 9.79 11.11 -5.57
CA GLY A 235 9.85 10.31 -6.77
C GLY A 235 9.02 10.89 -7.89
N VAL A 236 9.30 10.41 -9.09
CA VAL A 236 8.57 10.73 -10.33
C VAL A 236 8.02 9.44 -10.92
N VAL A 237 6.77 9.49 -11.36
CA VAL A 237 6.06 8.39 -12.02
C VAL A 237 5.69 8.81 -13.44
N ALA A 238 6.02 7.95 -14.41
CA ALA A 238 5.65 8.12 -15.81
C ALA A 238 5.47 6.76 -16.49
N GLN A 239 4.92 6.76 -17.71
CA GLN A 239 5.03 5.58 -18.59
C GLN A 239 6.50 5.27 -18.85
N SER A 240 6.87 3.98 -18.85
CA SER A 240 8.27 3.56 -18.87
C SER A 240 9.05 4.09 -20.08
N GLU A 241 8.37 4.30 -21.21
CA GLU A 241 8.99 4.83 -22.43
C GLU A 241 9.48 6.27 -22.30
N ARG A 242 8.94 7.06 -21.34
CA ARG A 242 9.37 8.44 -21.10
C ARG A 242 10.75 8.55 -20.44
N PHE A 243 11.23 7.47 -19.90
CA PHE A 243 12.54 7.41 -19.22
C PHE A 243 13.69 7.01 -20.17
N ASN A 244 13.42 6.77 -21.48
CA ASN A 244 14.41 6.51 -22.55
C ASN A 244 15.46 5.44 -22.20
N ASP A 245 15.11 4.40 -21.42
CA ASP A 245 16.04 3.37 -20.93
C ASP A 245 17.34 3.93 -20.27
N ASP A 246 17.30 5.22 -19.88
CA ASP A 246 18.39 5.85 -19.17
C ASP A 246 18.36 5.40 -17.70
N GLU A 247 19.29 4.54 -17.34
CA GLU A 247 19.50 4.08 -15.96
C GLU A 247 20.33 5.09 -15.13
N SER A 248 20.46 6.33 -15.61
CA SER A 248 21.30 7.31 -14.93
C SER A 248 20.73 7.62 -13.54
N SER A 249 21.62 7.63 -12.54
CA SER A 249 21.30 8.01 -11.17
C SER A 249 20.83 9.46 -11.04
N ASP A 250 20.96 10.26 -12.13
CA ASP A 250 20.59 11.66 -12.18
C ASP A 250 19.19 11.93 -12.78
N LEU A 251 18.52 10.91 -13.32
CA LEU A 251 17.23 11.06 -14.00
C LEU A 251 16.17 11.71 -13.10
N LEU A 252 16.12 11.32 -11.84
CA LEU A 252 15.19 11.92 -10.87
C LEU A 252 15.46 13.44 -10.71
N ASN A 253 16.72 13.85 -10.62
CA ASN A 253 17.08 15.26 -10.53
C ASN A 253 16.69 16.02 -11.82
N GLN A 254 16.91 15.44 -13.00
CA GLN A 254 16.52 16.05 -14.26
C GLN A 254 15.01 16.33 -14.31
N PHE A 255 14.18 15.38 -13.84
CA PHE A 255 12.73 15.59 -13.75
C PHE A 255 12.36 16.65 -12.71
N ILE A 256 13.00 16.71 -11.55
CA ILE A 256 12.76 17.76 -10.54
C ILE A 256 13.09 19.15 -11.13
N GLU A 257 14.17 19.28 -11.89
CA GLU A 257 14.56 20.56 -12.51
C GLU A 257 13.59 21.02 -13.63
N GLN A 258 12.79 20.10 -14.19
CA GLN A 258 11.76 20.43 -15.19
C GLN A 258 10.50 21.04 -14.57
N ASP A 259 10.26 20.84 -13.27
CA ASP A 259 9.12 21.43 -12.57
C ASP A 259 9.57 22.69 -11.79
N PRO A 260 9.14 23.91 -12.16
CA PRO A 260 9.59 25.15 -11.52
C PRO A 260 9.28 25.25 -10.04
N TYR A 261 8.15 24.65 -9.59
CA TYR A 261 7.76 24.65 -8.20
C TYR A 261 8.65 23.71 -7.37
N LEU A 262 8.82 22.47 -7.79
CA LEU A 262 9.68 21.49 -7.10
C LEU A 262 11.16 21.93 -7.15
N LYS A 263 11.63 22.46 -8.27
CA LYS A 263 12.97 23.04 -8.41
C LYS A 263 13.24 24.11 -7.34
N THR A 264 12.29 25.00 -7.13
CA THR A 264 12.41 26.07 -6.13
C THR A 264 12.32 25.52 -4.72
N LEU A 265 11.30 24.68 -4.44
CA LEU A 265 11.05 24.10 -3.12
C LEU A 265 12.21 23.23 -2.61
N LEU A 266 12.84 22.50 -3.52
CA LEU A 266 13.91 21.53 -3.24
C LEU A 266 15.31 22.07 -3.64
N ALA A 267 15.48 23.38 -3.79
CA ALA A 267 16.74 23.98 -4.23
C ALA A 267 17.94 23.64 -3.32
N GLN A 268 17.71 23.39 -2.02
CA GLN A 268 18.74 23.10 -1.03
C GLN A 268 18.76 21.60 -0.63
N ARG A 269 18.12 20.70 -1.44
CA ARG A 269 18.07 19.27 -1.15
C ARG A 269 19.46 18.63 -1.15
N GLU A 270 19.67 17.67 -0.26
CA GLU A 270 20.88 16.85 -0.20
C GLU A 270 20.50 15.37 -0.39
N LEU A 271 21.07 14.71 -1.39
CA LEU A 271 20.82 13.28 -1.67
C LEU A 271 21.34 12.40 -0.52
N LEU A 272 20.48 11.58 0.06
CA LEU A 272 20.84 10.64 1.13
C LEU A 272 21.09 9.22 0.60
N THR A 273 20.37 8.83 -0.43
CA THR A 273 20.50 7.51 -1.05
C THR A 273 20.53 7.65 -2.59
N PRO A 274 21.25 6.77 -3.30
CA PRO A 274 21.13 6.72 -4.75
C PRO A 274 19.68 6.55 -5.19
N ALA A 275 19.32 7.16 -6.33
CA ALA A 275 17.99 6.95 -6.92
C ALA A 275 17.76 5.47 -7.22
N LYS A 276 16.56 5.01 -6.93
CA LYS A 276 16.09 3.65 -7.21
C LYS A 276 14.99 3.71 -8.26
N ASN A 277 14.83 2.60 -8.96
CA ASN A 277 13.80 2.44 -9.98
C ASN A 277 12.94 1.21 -9.67
N ILE A 278 11.66 1.32 -9.93
CA ILE A 278 10.72 0.20 -9.97
C ILE A 278 9.87 0.31 -11.24
N LYS A 279 9.83 -0.77 -12.02
CA LYS A 279 9.15 -0.83 -13.32
C LYS A 279 8.05 -1.88 -13.31
N GLY A 280 6.91 -1.57 -13.93
CA GLY A 280 5.83 -2.54 -14.12
C GLY A 280 5.24 -3.07 -12.83
N TYR A 281 5.05 -2.21 -11.87
CA TYR A 281 4.58 -2.57 -10.53
C TYR A 281 3.10 -2.95 -10.46
N SER A 282 2.27 -2.52 -11.42
CA SER A 282 0.85 -2.90 -11.46
C SER A 282 0.71 -4.35 -11.90
N ALA A 283 -0.11 -5.12 -11.19
CA ALA A 283 -0.27 -6.55 -11.42
C ALA A 283 -1.64 -7.03 -10.96
N ASN A 284 -2.16 -8.08 -11.63
CA ASN A 284 -3.42 -8.73 -11.33
C ASN A 284 -3.22 -10.24 -11.14
N VAL A 285 -4.27 -10.92 -10.66
CA VAL A 285 -4.33 -12.37 -10.54
C VAL A 285 -5.66 -12.90 -11.06
N SER A 286 -5.68 -14.17 -11.47
CA SER A 286 -6.88 -14.86 -11.92
C SER A 286 -7.84 -15.21 -10.77
N LYS A 287 -7.34 -15.31 -9.53
CA LYS A 287 -8.13 -15.55 -8.30
C LYS A 287 -7.38 -15.07 -7.06
N LEU A 288 -8.12 -14.63 -6.05
CA LEU A 288 -7.58 -14.13 -4.79
C LEU A 288 -7.48 -15.20 -3.69
N TYR A 289 -8.03 -16.37 -3.91
CA TYR A 289 -8.01 -17.48 -2.94
C TYR A 289 -8.05 -18.85 -3.64
N GLY A 290 -7.70 -19.88 -2.91
CA GLY A 290 -7.85 -21.29 -3.31
C GLY A 290 -8.34 -22.12 -2.15
N LYS A 291 -8.20 -23.46 -2.26
CA LYS A 291 -8.71 -24.38 -1.25
C LYS A 291 -8.10 -24.13 0.14
N HIS A 292 -6.80 -23.89 0.19
CA HIS A 292 -6.05 -23.71 1.44
C HIS A 292 -5.16 -22.47 1.44
N PHE A 293 -5.44 -21.47 0.59
CA PHE A 293 -4.70 -20.21 0.58
C PHE A 293 -5.58 -19.00 0.27
N ALA A 294 -5.07 -17.81 0.63
CA ALA A 294 -5.55 -16.52 0.16
C ALA A 294 -4.38 -15.56 -0.08
N LEU A 295 -4.52 -14.66 -1.04
CA LEU A 295 -3.53 -13.65 -1.45
C LEU A 295 -3.86 -12.30 -0.82
N LEU A 296 -2.88 -11.65 -0.18
CA LEU A 296 -3.06 -10.37 0.53
C LEU A 296 -2.34 -9.23 -0.17
N GLY A 297 -3.00 -8.07 -0.24
CA GLY A 297 -2.40 -6.84 -0.78
C GLY A 297 -1.77 -7.06 -2.16
N ASN A 298 -0.52 -6.63 -2.33
CA ASN A 298 0.16 -6.68 -3.63
C ASN A 298 0.45 -8.10 -4.13
N ALA A 299 0.38 -9.13 -3.28
CA ALA A 299 0.42 -10.52 -3.75
C ALA A 299 -0.81 -10.84 -4.60
N GLY A 300 -1.98 -10.25 -4.30
CA GLY A 300 -3.18 -10.33 -5.12
C GLY A 300 -3.18 -9.29 -6.23
N GLU A 301 -3.24 -8.02 -5.89
CA GLU A 301 -3.38 -6.93 -6.84
C GLU A 301 -2.67 -5.67 -6.37
N PHE A 302 -2.04 -4.95 -7.30
CA PHE A 302 -1.51 -3.62 -7.09
C PHE A 302 -1.91 -2.70 -8.25
N LEU A 303 -2.43 -1.51 -7.91
CA LEU A 303 -2.90 -0.53 -8.89
C LEU A 303 -1.78 0.45 -9.29
N ASP A 304 -1.68 1.53 -8.50
CA ASP A 304 -0.80 2.67 -8.77
C ASP A 304 -0.56 3.44 -7.45
N PRO A 305 0.62 4.03 -7.25
CA PRO A 305 0.94 4.72 -6.00
C PRO A 305 0.28 6.09 -5.81
N VAL A 306 -0.38 6.68 -6.82
CA VAL A 306 -0.81 8.09 -6.83
C VAL A 306 -1.68 8.48 -5.63
N PHE A 307 -2.55 7.59 -5.14
CA PHE A 307 -3.40 7.87 -3.97
C PHE A 307 -2.99 7.08 -2.72
N SER A 308 -1.77 6.56 -2.67
CA SER A 308 -1.22 5.87 -1.49
C SER A 308 -2.07 4.67 -1.01
N SER A 309 -2.84 4.04 -1.89
CA SER A 309 -3.84 3.01 -1.54
C SER A 309 -3.22 1.64 -1.19
N GLY A 310 -1.97 1.37 -1.60
CA GLY A 310 -1.38 0.03 -1.52
C GLY A 310 -1.36 -0.58 -0.12
N VAL A 311 -0.89 0.17 0.90
CA VAL A 311 -0.87 -0.33 2.28
C VAL A 311 -2.30 -0.49 2.83
N THR A 312 -3.23 0.41 2.46
CA THR A 312 -4.64 0.31 2.87
C THR A 312 -5.29 -0.95 2.32
N ILE A 313 -5.09 -1.25 1.02
CA ILE A 313 -5.58 -2.49 0.40
C ILE A 313 -4.95 -3.72 1.08
N ALA A 314 -3.66 -3.67 1.38
CA ALA A 314 -2.96 -4.75 2.06
C ALA A 314 -3.52 -5.03 3.46
N LEU A 315 -3.73 -3.99 4.28
CA LEU A 315 -4.33 -4.13 5.61
C LEU A 315 -5.81 -4.54 5.53
N LYS A 316 -6.57 -4.00 4.58
CA LYS A 316 -7.97 -4.39 4.36
C LYS A 316 -8.10 -5.86 3.96
N SER A 317 -7.23 -6.37 3.08
CA SER A 317 -7.24 -7.79 2.71
C SER A 317 -6.98 -8.70 3.91
N ALA A 318 -6.02 -8.35 4.77
CA ALA A 318 -5.74 -9.07 6.01
C ALA A 318 -6.92 -9.01 7.00
N ASN A 319 -7.53 -7.85 7.16
CA ASN A 319 -8.70 -7.63 8.01
C ASN A 319 -9.93 -8.44 7.56
N LEU A 320 -10.16 -8.53 6.24
CA LEU A 320 -11.26 -9.33 5.69
C LEU A 320 -11.02 -10.83 5.83
N VAL A 321 -9.80 -11.30 5.56
CA VAL A 321 -9.52 -12.75 5.49
C VAL A 321 -9.34 -13.40 6.85
N ALA A 322 -8.78 -12.71 7.85
CA ALA A 322 -8.46 -13.30 9.15
C ALA A 322 -9.69 -13.89 9.88
N PRO A 323 -10.86 -13.23 9.94
CA PRO A 323 -12.07 -13.84 10.51
C PRO A 323 -12.56 -15.07 9.74
N LEU A 324 -12.39 -15.09 8.41
CA LEU A 324 -12.80 -16.21 7.57
C LEU A 324 -11.90 -17.42 7.77
N VAL A 325 -10.59 -17.17 7.93
CA VAL A 325 -9.63 -18.23 8.27
C VAL A 325 -9.90 -18.78 9.67
N ASP A 326 -10.29 -17.94 10.65
CA ASP A 326 -10.73 -18.40 11.98
C ASP A 326 -11.93 -19.37 11.88
N CYS A 327 -12.98 -19.02 11.13
CA CYS A 327 -14.12 -19.88 10.86
C CYS A 327 -13.70 -21.18 10.14
N TYR A 328 -12.88 -21.08 9.11
CA TYR A 328 -12.36 -22.22 8.36
C TYR A 328 -11.61 -23.20 9.28
N LEU A 329 -10.74 -22.70 10.15
CA LEU A 329 -9.96 -23.51 11.08
C LEU A 329 -10.83 -24.18 12.16
N LYS A 330 -12.01 -23.63 12.43
CA LYS A 330 -13.06 -24.25 13.27
C LYS A 330 -13.89 -25.29 12.52
N ASN A 331 -13.57 -25.56 11.26
CA ASN A 331 -14.31 -26.43 10.33
C ASN A 331 -15.74 -25.91 10.02
N GLU A 332 -15.94 -24.62 10.07
CA GLU A 332 -17.17 -23.98 9.60
C GLU A 332 -17.14 -23.83 8.06
N VAL A 333 -18.30 -23.80 7.44
CA VAL A 333 -18.41 -23.55 5.99
C VAL A 333 -18.13 -22.07 5.72
N VAL A 334 -17.15 -21.78 4.90
CA VAL A 334 -16.74 -20.41 4.56
C VAL A 334 -16.86 -20.18 3.05
N ASP A 335 -17.55 -19.12 2.67
CA ASP A 335 -17.59 -18.62 1.30
C ASP A 335 -16.59 -17.48 1.14
N PHE A 336 -15.37 -17.81 0.69
CA PHE A 336 -14.32 -16.82 0.44
C PHE A 336 -14.62 -15.89 -0.72
N ASP A 337 -15.47 -16.28 -1.66
CA ASP A 337 -15.86 -15.41 -2.77
C ASP A 337 -16.71 -14.25 -2.27
N THR A 338 -17.84 -14.57 -1.63
CA THR A 338 -18.79 -13.56 -1.12
C THR A 338 -18.22 -12.71 0.02
N HIS A 339 -17.36 -13.28 0.89
CA HIS A 339 -16.93 -12.58 2.11
C HIS A 339 -15.50 -12.04 2.06
N TYR A 340 -14.70 -12.44 1.05
CA TYR A 340 -13.34 -11.95 0.86
C TYR A 340 -13.12 -11.31 -0.51
N ALA A 341 -13.22 -12.11 -1.60
CA ALA A 341 -12.80 -11.66 -2.92
C ALA A 341 -13.66 -10.52 -3.45
N GLN A 342 -14.99 -10.67 -3.45
CA GLN A 342 -15.91 -9.65 -3.93
C GLN A 342 -15.83 -8.35 -3.10
N PRO A 343 -15.86 -8.37 -1.74
CA PRO A 343 -15.70 -7.17 -0.95
C PRO A 343 -14.34 -6.48 -1.16
N LEU A 344 -13.25 -7.24 -1.23
CA LEU A 344 -11.93 -6.66 -1.48
C LEU A 344 -11.91 -5.96 -2.85
N GLN A 345 -12.37 -6.65 -3.89
CA GLN A 345 -12.39 -6.15 -5.27
C GLN A 345 -13.24 -4.89 -5.41
N ALA A 346 -14.37 -4.78 -4.73
CA ALA A 346 -15.24 -3.60 -4.79
C ALA A 346 -14.50 -2.30 -4.41
N GLY A 347 -13.69 -2.32 -3.34
CA GLY A 347 -12.91 -1.15 -2.95
C GLY A 347 -11.69 -0.92 -3.85
N VAL A 348 -11.07 -1.99 -4.34
CA VAL A 348 -10.00 -1.91 -5.33
C VAL A 348 -10.52 -1.23 -6.61
N ASP A 349 -11.70 -1.59 -7.10
CA ASP A 349 -12.32 -1.00 -8.28
C ASP A 349 -12.72 0.47 -8.06
N CYS A 350 -13.14 0.82 -6.84
CA CYS A 350 -13.33 2.23 -6.48
C CYS A 350 -12.01 3.01 -6.64
N PHE A 351 -10.91 2.54 -6.05
CA PHE A 351 -9.60 3.20 -6.23
C PHE A 351 -9.17 3.21 -7.70
N ARG A 352 -9.37 2.11 -8.43
CA ARG A 352 -9.06 2.01 -9.87
C ARG A 352 -9.74 3.10 -10.68
N THR A 353 -11.00 3.39 -10.40
CA THR A 353 -11.76 4.47 -11.06
C THR A 353 -11.06 5.82 -10.89
N PHE A 354 -10.66 6.18 -9.68
CA PHE A 354 -10.00 7.46 -9.40
C PHE A 354 -8.56 7.50 -9.94
N VAL A 355 -7.83 6.39 -9.92
CA VAL A 355 -6.52 6.27 -10.58
C VAL A 355 -6.64 6.47 -12.09
N THR A 356 -7.59 5.81 -12.74
CA THR A 356 -7.85 5.99 -14.18
C THR A 356 -8.22 7.45 -14.47
N GLY A 357 -9.13 8.02 -13.68
CA GLY A 357 -9.54 9.42 -13.79
C GLY A 357 -8.42 10.43 -13.55
N TRP A 358 -7.41 10.07 -12.77
CA TRP A 358 -6.22 10.90 -12.61
C TRP A 358 -5.40 10.96 -13.90
N TYR A 359 -5.17 9.86 -14.54
CA TYR A 359 -4.35 9.78 -15.75
C TYR A 359 -5.04 10.30 -17.02
N ASP A 360 -6.37 10.25 -17.08
CA ASP A 360 -7.14 10.87 -18.17
C ASP A 360 -7.61 12.29 -17.86
N THR A 361 -7.10 12.89 -16.78
CA THR A 361 -7.31 14.25 -16.26
C THR A 361 -8.67 14.53 -15.63
N ARG A 362 -9.69 13.72 -15.81
CA ARG A 362 -11.02 13.91 -15.20
C ARG A 362 -10.94 14.18 -13.69
N PHE A 363 -10.14 13.40 -12.97
CA PHE A 363 -10.02 13.57 -11.52
C PHE A 363 -9.07 14.72 -11.15
N GLN A 364 -8.06 15.01 -11.96
CA GLN A 364 -7.25 16.21 -11.76
C GLN A 364 -8.13 17.47 -11.86
N ASP A 365 -9.01 17.56 -12.86
CA ASP A 365 -9.92 18.71 -13.01
C ASP A 365 -10.85 18.87 -11.80
N VAL A 366 -11.36 17.76 -11.25
CA VAL A 366 -12.12 17.78 -9.99
C VAL A 366 -11.28 18.29 -8.81
N ILE A 367 -10.05 17.82 -8.65
CA ILE A 367 -9.17 18.23 -7.54
C ILE A 367 -8.83 19.71 -7.60
N PHE A 368 -8.58 20.24 -8.79
CA PHE A 368 -8.17 21.64 -8.99
C PHE A 368 -9.34 22.60 -9.25
N TYR A 369 -10.59 22.13 -9.25
CA TYR A 369 -11.76 23.00 -9.42
C TYR A 369 -11.96 23.92 -8.21
N SER A 370 -12.06 25.24 -8.46
CA SER A 370 -12.09 26.25 -7.40
C SER A 370 -13.43 26.37 -6.65
N GLU A 371 -14.55 26.00 -7.31
CA GLU A 371 -15.91 26.17 -6.77
C GLU A 371 -16.48 24.85 -6.25
N GLN A 372 -15.67 24.06 -5.52
CA GLN A 372 -16.10 22.76 -5.02
C GLN A 372 -17.22 22.88 -3.98
N ASN A 373 -18.26 22.07 -4.17
CA ASN A 373 -19.29 21.86 -3.16
C ASN A 373 -18.68 21.12 -1.96
N THR A 374 -18.87 21.64 -0.74
CA THR A 374 -18.31 21.09 0.52
C THR A 374 -18.65 19.61 0.71
N GLN A 375 -19.90 19.21 0.48
CA GLN A 375 -20.32 17.82 0.66
C GLN A 375 -19.64 16.88 -0.35
N VAL A 376 -19.49 17.31 -1.60
CA VAL A 376 -18.75 16.55 -2.61
C VAL A 376 -17.29 16.41 -2.22
N ARG A 377 -16.68 17.49 -1.73
CA ARG A 377 -15.30 17.49 -1.24
C ARG A 377 -15.10 16.52 -0.06
N GLU A 378 -16.02 16.48 0.88
CA GLU A 378 -16.00 15.53 2.00
C GLU A 378 -16.11 14.07 1.52
N MET A 379 -16.95 13.80 0.50
CA MET A 379 -17.08 12.47 -0.11
C MET A 379 -15.78 12.04 -0.81
N ILE A 380 -15.13 12.93 -1.56
CA ILE A 380 -13.83 12.68 -2.21
C ILE A 380 -12.73 12.51 -1.16
N SER A 381 -12.72 13.38 -0.12
CA SER A 381 -11.78 13.28 1.00
C SER A 381 -11.86 11.90 1.67
N ALA A 382 -13.06 11.34 1.85
CA ALA A 382 -13.23 10.01 2.43
C ALA A 382 -12.54 8.92 1.58
N ILE A 383 -12.64 8.95 0.27
CA ILE A 383 -11.97 7.99 -0.61
C ILE A 383 -10.45 8.13 -0.52
N LEU A 384 -9.95 9.38 -0.59
CA LEU A 384 -8.51 9.68 -0.48
C LEU A 384 -7.96 9.41 0.93
N ALA A 385 -8.81 9.36 1.96
CA ALA A 385 -8.49 8.91 3.31
C ALA A 385 -8.52 7.37 3.48
N GLY A 386 -8.82 6.62 2.40
CA GLY A 386 -8.79 5.15 2.37
C GLY A 386 -10.16 4.47 2.40
N TYR A 387 -11.25 5.20 2.62
CA TYR A 387 -12.59 4.64 2.83
C TYR A 387 -13.31 4.23 1.53
N ALA A 388 -12.61 3.48 0.68
CA ALA A 388 -13.12 3.02 -0.62
C ALA A 388 -14.12 1.86 -0.52
N TRP A 389 -14.47 1.41 0.68
CA TRP A 389 -15.45 0.34 0.95
C TRP A 389 -16.75 0.85 1.58
N ASP A 390 -16.88 2.15 1.88
CA ASP A 390 -18.09 2.72 2.45
C ASP A 390 -19.11 3.04 1.36
N THR A 391 -20.01 2.10 1.09
CA THR A 391 -21.07 2.23 0.08
C THR A 391 -22.14 3.28 0.43
N ASN A 392 -22.16 3.84 1.64
CA ASN A 392 -22.98 5.01 1.97
C ASN A 392 -22.46 6.28 1.25
N ASN A 393 -21.19 6.29 0.86
CA ASN A 393 -20.63 7.34 0.03
C ASN A 393 -21.05 7.10 -1.44
N PRO A 394 -21.83 8.00 -2.07
CA PRO A 394 -22.26 7.85 -3.45
C PRO A 394 -21.12 7.70 -4.47
N PHE A 395 -19.94 8.29 -4.18
CA PHE A 395 -18.74 8.17 -5.02
C PHE A 395 -18.03 6.83 -4.86
N VAL A 396 -18.32 6.06 -3.80
CA VAL A 396 -17.91 4.67 -3.67
C VAL A 396 -18.94 3.75 -4.34
N ALA A 397 -20.22 3.95 -4.04
CA ALA A 397 -21.30 3.09 -4.55
C ALA A 397 -21.45 3.11 -6.08
N GLN A 398 -21.12 4.23 -6.74
CA GLN A 398 -21.23 4.46 -8.20
C GLN A 398 -20.04 5.27 -8.71
N SER A 399 -18.82 4.85 -8.41
CA SER A 399 -17.59 5.62 -8.59
C SER A 399 -17.44 6.18 -10.02
N GLU A 400 -17.50 5.34 -11.04
CA GLU A 400 -17.33 5.73 -12.44
C GLU A 400 -18.38 6.75 -12.90
N ARG A 401 -19.65 6.47 -12.63
CA ARG A 401 -20.76 7.36 -13.02
C ARG A 401 -20.64 8.73 -12.33
N ARG A 402 -20.32 8.74 -11.02
CA ARG A 402 -20.24 9.97 -10.24
C ARG A 402 -19.02 10.80 -10.62
N LEU A 403 -17.88 10.16 -10.85
CA LEU A 403 -16.69 10.86 -11.32
C LEU A 403 -16.92 11.50 -12.70
N ASN A 404 -17.53 10.77 -13.64
CA ASN A 404 -17.81 11.30 -14.97
C ASN A 404 -18.71 12.54 -14.93
N VAL A 405 -19.81 12.48 -14.17
CA VAL A 405 -20.73 13.63 -14.03
C VAL A 405 -20.01 14.82 -13.37
N LEU A 406 -19.25 14.58 -12.30
CA LEU A 406 -18.54 15.65 -11.61
C LEU A 406 -17.48 16.30 -12.47
N ALA A 407 -16.70 15.50 -13.22
CA ALA A 407 -15.68 16.03 -14.13
C ALA A 407 -16.28 16.93 -15.23
N GLN A 408 -17.44 16.55 -15.79
CA GLN A 408 -18.16 17.38 -16.77
C GLN A 408 -18.59 18.75 -16.17
N LEU A 409 -19.00 18.76 -14.90
CA LEU A 409 -19.40 19.99 -14.21
C LEU A 409 -18.19 20.90 -13.93
N CYS A 410 -17.00 20.33 -13.72
CA CYS A 410 -15.78 21.09 -13.47
C CYS A 410 -15.13 21.66 -14.75
N GLN A 411 -15.55 21.23 -15.93
CA GLN A 411 -15.05 21.72 -17.23
C GLN A 411 -15.88 22.87 -17.81
N ASN A 412 -17.05 23.17 -17.25
CA ASN A 412 -17.93 24.27 -17.65
C ASN A 412 -17.78 25.46 -16.69
#